data_70b33a4e1eadc87128c451f988280d4c
#
_entry.id   70b33a4e1eadc87128c451f988280d4c
#
_cell.length_a   1.000
_cell.length_b   1.000
_cell.length_c   1.000
_cell.angle_alpha   90.00
_cell.angle_beta   90.00
_cell.angle_gamma   90.00
#
_symmetry.space_group_name_H-M   'P 1'
#
loop_
_entity.id
_entity.type
_entity.pdbx_description
1 polymer ?
#
loop_
_entity_poly.entity_id
_entity_poly.type
_entity_poly.pdbx_seq_one_letter_code
_entity_poly.pdbx_strand_id
1 'polypeptide(L)'
;MDDSRQPPSIDQLEVRFEEEPREWLVTWVERLTESDAGMRKATLRTLRQFAERQPAALEPILTTLALFLTDEERSIRLTTAKLFVVVAEAEPDAVESVVSSLADRLADDDEFYYVRARSAEALGYVARDHPEAVASPEVVADLRIGLSFDEPEVREKLAKALEYVALGDQDRLRHHVSDLASHLTDSNELVRYHLCTALVAVGCAYPDTLSESTAALCDRLDDESPYVRGRAVEALGLLARSDSDVAIPDVRSAADDDAAAFLADRVRYATDEDDGPGDTALEKIGTIPALRDRTDEIVDEITAPDGDECPYCGLSLPEPGPPICPQCGGPR
;
A
#
# COMPACT_ATOMS: atom_id res chain seq x y z
N MET A 1 1.85 36.18 23.78
CA MET A 1 3.06 36.45 22.99
C MET A 1 2.88 35.78 21.65
N ASP A 2 3.04 36.56 20.61
CA ASP A 2 2.64 36.23 19.23
C ASP A 2 3.54 35.14 18.63
N ASP A 3 3.18 33.88 18.87
CA ASP A 3 3.87 32.66 18.38
C ASP A 3 3.37 32.25 16.97
N SER A 4 2.60 33.17 16.33
CA SER A 4 1.85 32.92 15.10
C SER A 4 2.64 33.10 13.80
N ARG A 5 3.97 33.33 13.88
CA ARG A 5 4.82 33.61 12.70
C ARG A 5 5.73 32.48 12.25
N GLN A 6 5.77 31.38 12.99
CA GLN A 6 6.59 30.21 12.65
C GLN A 6 5.78 28.92 12.81
N PRO A 7 6.03 27.91 11.94
CA PRO A 7 5.41 26.60 12.13
C PRO A 7 5.87 26.00 13.46
N PRO A 8 5.01 25.24 14.16
CA PRO A 8 5.36 24.60 15.42
C PRO A 8 6.50 23.58 15.21
N SER A 9 7.37 23.44 16.20
CA SER A 9 8.31 22.32 16.27
C SER A 9 7.57 21.04 16.72
N ILE A 10 8.20 19.87 16.56
CA ILE A 10 7.64 18.60 17.03
C ILE A 10 7.41 18.64 18.54
N ASP A 11 8.39 19.12 19.32
CA ASP A 11 8.28 19.24 20.78
C ASP A 11 7.11 20.15 21.21
N GLN A 12 6.84 21.21 20.44
CA GLN A 12 5.69 22.06 20.69
C GLN A 12 4.36 21.38 20.34
N LEU A 13 4.36 20.50 19.33
CA LEU A 13 3.18 19.69 19.04
C LEU A 13 2.94 18.65 20.14
N GLU A 14 3.98 17.95 20.61
CA GLU A 14 3.88 17.00 21.73
C GLU A 14 3.19 17.65 22.93
N VAL A 15 3.70 18.80 23.39
CA VAL A 15 3.10 19.55 24.50
C VAL A 15 1.65 19.95 24.22
N ARG A 16 1.34 20.44 23.00
CA ARG A 16 -0.02 20.86 22.65
C ARG A 16 -1.01 19.70 22.65
N PHE A 17 -0.63 18.57 22.09
CA PHE A 17 -1.50 17.38 22.04
C PHE A 17 -1.70 16.72 23.40
N GLU A 18 -0.74 16.90 24.35
CA GLU A 18 -0.86 16.41 25.73
C GLU A 18 -1.69 17.36 26.62
N GLU A 19 -1.57 18.68 26.46
CA GLU A 19 -2.10 19.66 27.41
C GLU A 19 -3.40 20.33 26.94
N GLU A 20 -3.60 20.48 25.60
CA GLU A 20 -4.72 21.25 25.08
C GLU A 20 -5.96 20.37 24.84
N PRO A 21 -7.16 20.88 25.13
CA PRO A 21 -8.40 20.16 24.84
C PRO A 21 -8.66 20.00 23.34
N ARG A 22 -9.41 18.94 22.98
CA ARG A 22 -9.76 18.63 21.58
C ARG A 22 -10.31 19.83 20.81
N GLU A 23 -11.22 20.57 21.41
CA GLU A 23 -11.87 21.75 20.80
C GLU A 23 -10.85 22.84 20.45
N TRP A 24 -9.81 22.96 21.25
CA TRP A 24 -8.72 23.91 20.98
C TRP A 24 -7.87 23.43 19.79
N LEU A 25 -7.52 22.14 19.75
CA LEU A 25 -6.75 21.56 18.65
C LEU A 25 -7.49 21.70 17.32
N VAL A 26 -8.78 21.41 17.28
CA VAL A 26 -9.64 21.59 16.10
C VAL A 26 -9.64 23.06 15.66
N THR A 27 -9.91 23.99 16.58
CA THR A 27 -9.92 25.43 16.27
C THR A 27 -8.56 25.92 15.78
N TRP A 28 -7.46 25.38 16.33
CA TRP A 28 -6.11 25.71 15.88
C TRP A 28 -5.88 25.27 14.43
N VAL A 29 -6.29 24.06 14.06
CA VAL A 29 -6.18 23.54 12.68
C VAL A 29 -7.10 24.31 11.73
N GLU A 30 -8.32 24.65 12.13
CA GLU A 30 -9.22 25.51 11.35
C GLU A 30 -8.59 26.87 11.03
N ARG A 31 -7.98 27.53 12.01
CA ARG A 31 -7.26 28.80 11.80
C ARG A 31 -6.05 28.66 10.87
N LEU A 32 -5.44 27.47 10.81
CA LEU A 32 -4.34 27.22 9.89
C LEU A 32 -4.78 27.36 8.43
N THR A 33 -6.03 27.07 8.09
CA THR A 33 -6.57 27.24 6.72
C THR A 33 -6.51 28.69 6.25
N GLU A 34 -6.59 29.66 7.18
CA GLU A 34 -6.54 31.10 6.90
C GLU A 34 -5.10 31.64 6.79
N SER A 35 -4.09 30.83 7.11
CA SER A 35 -2.68 31.21 7.06
C SER A 35 -2.15 31.23 5.62
N ASP A 36 -1.00 31.83 5.40
CA ASP A 36 -0.31 31.75 4.10
C ASP A 36 0.10 30.32 3.76
N ALA A 37 0.27 30.02 2.47
CA ALA A 37 0.60 28.68 1.98
C ALA A 37 1.91 28.12 2.56
N GLY A 38 2.89 28.98 2.83
CA GLY A 38 4.17 28.56 3.45
C GLY A 38 3.96 28.02 4.85
N MET A 39 3.15 28.71 5.67
CA MET A 39 2.78 28.32 7.02
C MET A 39 1.97 27.01 7.01
N ARG A 40 0.93 26.90 6.17
CA ARG A 40 0.12 25.69 6.03
C ARG A 40 1.00 24.48 5.71
N LYS A 41 1.84 24.61 4.68
CA LYS A 41 2.74 23.53 4.23
C LYS A 41 3.74 23.12 5.30
N ALA A 42 4.38 24.08 5.96
CA ALA A 42 5.37 23.80 6.98
C ALA A 42 4.74 23.12 8.20
N THR A 43 3.59 23.59 8.67
CA THR A 43 2.85 22.99 9.79
C THR A 43 2.40 21.55 9.46
N LEU A 44 1.83 21.31 8.26
CA LEU A 44 1.43 19.98 7.83
C LEU A 44 2.63 19.00 7.72
N ARG A 45 3.80 19.50 7.32
CA ARG A 45 5.03 18.67 7.34
C ARG A 45 5.43 18.29 8.76
N THR A 46 5.37 19.23 9.71
CA THR A 46 5.68 18.94 11.11
C THR A 46 4.64 17.98 11.70
N LEU A 47 3.35 18.15 11.38
CA LEU A 47 2.28 17.22 11.80
C LEU A 47 2.51 15.81 11.23
N ARG A 48 2.97 15.68 9.99
CA ARG A 48 3.32 14.38 9.42
C ARG A 48 4.49 13.73 10.20
N GLN A 49 5.55 14.48 10.47
CA GLN A 49 6.68 13.97 11.26
C GLN A 49 6.29 13.63 12.70
N PHE A 50 5.34 14.36 13.27
CA PHE A 50 4.75 14.05 14.57
C PHE A 50 3.92 12.75 14.51
N ALA A 51 3.13 12.57 13.44
CA ALA A 51 2.36 11.33 13.20
C ALA A 51 3.24 10.08 13.10
N GLU A 52 4.45 10.18 12.55
CA GLU A 52 5.43 9.08 12.48
C GLU A 52 5.83 8.56 13.89
N ARG A 53 5.67 9.38 14.93
CA ARG A 53 5.97 9.03 16.32
C ARG A 53 4.74 8.72 17.15
N GLN A 54 3.66 9.46 16.92
CA GLN A 54 2.43 9.41 17.71
C GLN A 54 1.19 9.53 16.81
N PRO A 55 0.93 8.52 15.95
CA PRO A 55 -0.16 8.59 14.97
C PRO A 55 -1.54 8.75 15.63
N ALA A 56 -1.82 8.03 16.71
CA ALA A 56 -3.09 8.09 17.43
C ALA A 56 -3.41 9.49 18.00
N ALA A 57 -2.40 10.29 18.29
CA ALA A 57 -2.61 11.65 18.82
C ALA A 57 -3.36 12.56 17.83
N LEU A 58 -3.27 12.28 16.51
CA LEU A 58 -3.93 13.09 15.48
C LEU A 58 -5.43 12.79 15.32
N GLU A 59 -5.95 11.69 15.86
CA GLU A 59 -7.37 11.32 15.73
C GLU A 59 -8.34 12.49 15.95
N PRO A 60 -8.18 13.35 17.00
CA PRO A 60 -9.11 14.44 17.27
C PRO A 60 -9.24 15.48 16.15
N ILE A 61 -8.24 15.59 15.27
CA ILE A 61 -8.17 16.65 14.24
C ILE A 61 -8.20 16.12 12.80
N LEU A 62 -8.27 14.80 12.56
CA LEU A 62 -8.18 14.23 11.22
C LEU A 62 -9.26 14.77 10.28
N THR A 63 -10.50 14.87 10.75
CA THR A 63 -11.61 15.45 9.95
C THR A 63 -11.34 16.89 9.55
N THR A 64 -10.71 17.69 10.43
CA THR A 64 -10.34 19.07 10.12
C THR A 64 -9.13 19.12 9.18
N LEU A 65 -8.17 18.22 9.35
CA LEU A 65 -7.03 18.10 8.43
C LEU A 65 -7.46 17.72 7.00
N ALA A 66 -8.57 17.01 6.83
CA ALA A 66 -9.11 16.68 5.52
C ALA A 66 -9.45 17.91 4.66
N LEU A 67 -9.71 19.09 5.26
CA LEU A 67 -9.91 20.34 4.55
C LEU A 67 -8.73 20.70 3.65
N PHE A 68 -7.51 20.33 4.03
CA PHE A 68 -6.30 20.58 3.23
C PHE A 68 -6.13 19.63 2.02
N LEU A 69 -6.95 18.59 1.89
CA LEU A 69 -7.02 17.78 0.68
C LEU A 69 -7.63 18.54 -0.51
N THR A 70 -8.30 19.67 -0.25
CA THR A 70 -8.89 20.55 -1.27
C THR A 70 -8.20 21.92 -1.34
N ASP A 71 -7.02 22.08 -0.73
CA ASP A 71 -6.25 23.33 -0.76
C ASP A 71 -5.91 23.72 -2.20
N GLU A 72 -5.89 25.02 -2.49
CA GLU A 72 -5.53 25.55 -3.82
C GLU A 72 -4.12 25.12 -4.22
N GLU A 73 -3.20 25.04 -3.25
CA GLU A 73 -1.80 24.65 -3.46
C GLU A 73 -1.65 23.13 -3.52
N ARG A 74 -1.35 22.59 -4.71
CA ARG A 74 -1.08 21.16 -4.93
C ARG A 74 -0.10 20.56 -3.94
N SER A 75 0.94 21.30 -3.55
CA SER A 75 1.96 20.81 -2.61
C SER A 75 1.44 20.63 -1.19
N ILE A 76 0.38 21.34 -0.81
CA ILE A 76 -0.34 21.20 0.46
C ILE A 76 -1.21 19.96 0.39
N ARG A 77 -2.01 19.81 -0.67
CA ARG A 77 -2.81 18.59 -0.88
C ARG A 77 -1.97 17.32 -0.82
N LEU A 78 -0.82 17.30 -1.51
CA LEU A 78 0.11 16.16 -1.47
C LEU A 78 0.69 15.91 -0.07
N THR A 79 1.05 16.96 0.66
CA THR A 79 1.59 16.81 2.03
C THR A 79 0.52 16.24 2.95
N THR A 80 -0.74 16.68 2.80
CA THR A 80 -1.88 16.19 3.56
C THR A 80 -2.19 14.73 3.24
N ALA A 81 -2.23 14.36 1.95
CA ALA A 81 -2.42 12.96 1.57
C ALA A 81 -1.32 12.04 2.15
N LYS A 82 -0.04 12.47 2.12
CA LYS A 82 1.07 11.74 2.76
C LYS A 82 0.91 11.65 4.29
N LEU A 83 0.35 12.65 4.94
CA LEU A 83 0.06 12.59 6.38
C LEU A 83 -1.00 11.51 6.65
N PHE A 84 -2.07 11.45 5.85
CA PHE A 84 -3.07 10.42 6.00
C PHE A 84 -2.53 9.01 5.73
N VAL A 85 -1.55 8.83 4.82
CA VAL A 85 -0.86 7.55 4.64
C VAL A 85 -0.20 7.11 5.95
N VAL A 86 0.59 7.99 6.58
CA VAL A 86 1.30 7.69 7.85
C VAL A 86 0.32 7.30 8.96
N VAL A 87 -0.81 8.03 9.07
CA VAL A 87 -1.81 7.71 10.10
C VAL A 87 -2.56 6.43 9.77
N ALA A 88 -2.96 6.23 8.50
CA ALA A 88 -3.71 5.04 8.09
C ALA A 88 -2.91 3.72 8.23
N GLU A 89 -1.60 3.79 8.04
CA GLU A 89 -0.70 2.65 8.22
C GLU A 89 -0.67 2.16 9.67
N ALA A 90 -0.65 3.08 10.63
CA ALA A 90 -0.53 2.76 12.05
C ALA A 90 -1.89 2.67 12.78
N GLU A 91 -2.86 3.49 12.39
CA GLU A 91 -4.16 3.66 13.06
C GLU A 91 -5.28 3.74 12.00
N PRO A 92 -5.57 2.66 11.26
CA PRO A 92 -6.57 2.66 10.19
C PRO A 92 -7.97 3.08 10.68
N ASP A 93 -8.37 2.67 11.89
CA ASP A 93 -9.64 3.04 12.52
C ASP A 93 -9.83 4.55 12.61
N ALA A 94 -8.77 5.29 12.93
CA ALA A 94 -8.83 6.74 13.06
C ALA A 94 -9.11 7.45 11.72
N VAL A 95 -8.66 6.86 10.60
CA VAL A 95 -8.80 7.42 9.26
C VAL A 95 -10.16 7.10 8.62
N GLU A 96 -10.93 6.16 9.16
CA GLU A 96 -12.27 5.81 8.64
C GLU A 96 -13.16 7.05 8.47
N SER A 97 -13.07 8.01 9.40
CA SER A 97 -13.85 9.25 9.38
C SER A 97 -13.58 10.18 8.18
N VAL A 98 -12.50 9.95 7.44
CA VAL A 98 -12.07 10.78 6.29
C VAL A 98 -11.97 10.00 4.97
N VAL A 99 -12.42 8.74 4.95
CA VAL A 99 -12.42 7.87 3.77
C VAL A 99 -13.09 8.55 2.58
N SER A 100 -14.26 9.19 2.77
CA SER A 100 -14.95 9.89 1.68
C SER A 100 -14.10 11.00 1.06
N SER A 101 -13.39 11.79 1.88
CA SER A 101 -12.53 12.87 1.38
C SER A 101 -11.33 12.34 0.59
N LEU A 102 -10.77 11.18 0.98
CA LEU A 102 -9.69 10.51 0.25
C LEU A 102 -10.21 9.90 -1.06
N ALA A 103 -11.40 9.29 -1.03
CA ALA A 103 -12.05 8.73 -2.23
C ALA A 103 -12.37 9.84 -3.25
N ASP A 104 -12.84 11.00 -2.82
CA ASP A 104 -13.07 12.16 -3.69
C ASP A 104 -11.78 12.62 -4.39
N ARG A 105 -10.61 12.55 -3.72
CA ARG A 105 -9.33 12.88 -4.34
C ARG A 105 -8.86 11.81 -5.32
N LEU A 106 -9.12 10.54 -5.04
CA LEU A 106 -8.84 9.44 -5.95
C LEU A 106 -9.66 9.54 -7.24
N ALA A 107 -10.94 9.87 -7.12
CA ALA A 107 -11.89 9.95 -8.22
C ALA A 107 -11.73 11.22 -9.10
N ASP A 108 -11.05 12.26 -8.61
CA ASP A 108 -10.91 13.54 -9.30
C ASP A 108 -9.89 13.44 -10.45
N ASP A 109 -10.36 13.41 -11.69
CA ASP A 109 -9.51 13.29 -12.87
C ASP A 109 -8.62 14.52 -13.13
N ASP A 110 -8.96 15.68 -12.57
CA ASP A 110 -8.16 16.91 -12.66
C ASP A 110 -7.11 16.98 -11.53
N GLU A 111 -7.15 16.06 -10.55
CA GLU A 111 -6.20 16.05 -9.44
C GLU A 111 -4.83 15.50 -9.89
N PHE A 112 -3.80 16.04 -9.28
CA PHE A 112 -2.42 15.60 -9.50
C PHE A 112 -2.26 14.12 -9.11
N TYR A 113 -1.78 13.31 -10.04
CA TYR A 113 -1.70 11.86 -9.91
C TYR A 113 -0.99 11.36 -8.64
N TYR A 114 0.01 12.09 -8.09
CA TYR A 114 0.59 11.73 -6.81
C TYR A 114 -0.34 11.98 -5.61
N VAL A 115 -1.25 12.94 -5.67
CA VAL A 115 -2.29 13.10 -4.63
C VAL A 115 -3.27 11.93 -4.72
N ARG A 116 -3.71 11.58 -5.92
CA ARG A 116 -4.55 10.40 -6.17
C ARG A 116 -3.90 9.13 -5.64
N ALA A 117 -2.61 8.90 -5.96
CA ALA A 117 -1.85 7.73 -5.51
C ALA A 117 -1.74 7.65 -3.98
N ARG A 118 -1.45 8.76 -3.30
CA ARG A 118 -1.36 8.76 -1.83
C ARG A 118 -2.71 8.63 -1.15
N SER A 119 -3.77 9.15 -1.76
CA SER A 119 -5.14 8.91 -1.29
C SER A 119 -5.52 7.44 -1.44
N ALA A 120 -5.18 6.82 -2.57
CA ALA A 120 -5.36 5.37 -2.79
C ALA A 120 -4.59 4.53 -1.76
N GLU A 121 -3.33 4.88 -1.49
CA GLU A 121 -2.50 4.17 -0.51
C GLU A 121 -3.10 4.25 0.91
N ALA A 122 -3.56 5.43 1.34
CA ALA A 122 -4.24 5.59 2.63
C ALA A 122 -5.56 4.80 2.69
N LEU A 123 -6.36 4.83 1.61
CA LEU A 123 -7.57 4.02 1.49
C LEU A 123 -7.26 2.51 1.55
N GLY A 124 -6.17 2.07 0.95
CA GLY A 124 -5.71 0.68 1.00
C GLY A 124 -5.45 0.22 2.44
N TYR A 125 -4.71 0.99 3.22
CA TYR A 125 -4.47 0.66 4.64
C TYR A 125 -5.77 0.53 5.43
N VAL A 126 -6.73 1.45 5.22
CA VAL A 126 -8.05 1.34 5.87
C VAL A 126 -8.82 0.12 5.36
N ALA A 127 -8.79 -0.16 4.04
CA ALA A 127 -9.52 -1.29 3.43
C ALA A 127 -9.06 -2.66 3.93
N ARG A 128 -7.80 -2.79 4.37
CA ARG A 128 -7.26 -4.03 4.94
C ARG A 128 -8.05 -4.48 6.17
N ASP A 129 -8.48 -3.54 7.01
CA ASP A 129 -9.15 -3.83 8.27
C ASP A 129 -10.64 -3.43 8.25
N HIS A 130 -11.03 -2.44 7.43
CA HIS A 130 -12.39 -1.93 7.24
C HIS A 130 -12.80 -1.90 5.75
N PRO A 131 -12.86 -3.07 5.07
CA PRO A 131 -13.16 -3.13 3.65
C PRO A 131 -14.55 -2.57 3.28
N GLU A 132 -15.51 -2.65 4.20
CA GLU A 132 -16.88 -2.13 4.00
C GLU A 132 -16.91 -0.60 3.95
N ALA A 133 -15.99 0.08 4.61
CA ALA A 133 -15.91 1.54 4.62
C ALA A 133 -15.29 2.09 3.33
N VAL A 134 -14.41 1.33 2.68
CA VAL A 134 -13.57 1.80 1.58
C VAL A 134 -13.97 1.17 0.24
N ALA A 135 -14.12 -0.16 0.20
CA ALA A 135 -14.16 -0.91 -1.05
C ALA A 135 -15.55 -0.88 -1.72
N SER A 136 -16.08 0.32 -1.97
CA SER A 136 -17.24 0.50 -2.83
C SER A 136 -16.89 0.15 -4.29
N PRO A 137 -17.86 -0.21 -5.15
CA PRO A 137 -17.61 -0.49 -6.55
C PRO A 137 -16.92 0.67 -7.28
N GLU A 138 -17.23 1.90 -6.92
CA GLU A 138 -16.68 3.12 -7.50
C GLU A 138 -15.19 3.24 -7.13
N VAL A 139 -14.82 3.12 -5.86
CA VAL A 139 -13.42 3.18 -5.41
C VAL A 139 -12.61 2.06 -6.04
N VAL A 140 -13.13 0.84 -6.10
CA VAL A 140 -12.47 -0.29 -6.77
C VAL A 140 -12.25 0.01 -8.26
N ALA A 141 -13.23 0.64 -8.94
CA ALA A 141 -13.09 1.03 -10.33
C ALA A 141 -11.99 2.08 -10.52
N ASP A 142 -11.94 3.12 -9.67
CA ASP A 142 -10.93 4.18 -9.74
C ASP A 142 -9.51 3.64 -9.48
N LEU A 143 -9.35 2.71 -8.52
CA LEU A 143 -8.08 2.03 -8.27
C LEU A 143 -7.59 1.27 -9.51
N ARG A 144 -8.49 0.53 -10.17
CA ARG A 144 -8.18 -0.27 -11.37
C ARG A 144 -7.85 0.60 -12.58
N ILE A 145 -8.63 1.66 -12.83
CA ILE A 145 -8.37 2.63 -13.90
C ILE A 145 -6.97 3.24 -13.73
N GLY A 146 -6.60 3.54 -12.50
CA GLY A 146 -5.30 4.12 -12.20
C GLY A 146 -4.09 3.21 -12.47
N LEU A 147 -4.27 1.89 -12.63
CA LEU A 147 -3.20 0.99 -13.09
C LEU A 147 -2.72 1.31 -14.51
N SER A 148 -3.45 2.15 -15.26
CA SER A 148 -3.08 2.61 -16.61
C SER A 148 -2.34 3.96 -16.62
N PHE A 149 -2.00 4.55 -15.47
CA PHE A 149 -1.19 5.78 -15.42
C PHE A 149 0.24 5.54 -15.93
N ASP A 150 0.83 6.57 -16.52
CA ASP A 150 2.19 6.49 -17.07
C ASP A 150 3.28 6.34 -15.99
N GLU A 151 3.05 6.89 -14.82
CA GLU A 151 4.03 6.93 -13.71
C GLU A 151 4.07 5.61 -12.92
N PRO A 152 5.21 4.90 -12.92
CA PRO A 152 5.34 3.60 -12.24
C PRO A 152 5.03 3.66 -10.75
N GLU A 153 5.49 4.72 -10.04
CA GLU A 153 5.25 4.88 -8.60
C GLU A 153 3.77 5.10 -8.28
N VAL A 154 3.01 5.68 -9.21
CA VAL A 154 1.56 5.85 -9.04
C VAL A 154 0.87 4.51 -9.18
N ARG A 155 1.20 3.74 -10.24
CA ARG A 155 0.63 2.40 -10.44
C ARG A 155 0.93 1.47 -9.27
N GLU A 156 2.14 1.56 -8.69
CA GLU A 156 2.53 0.80 -7.50
C GLU A 156 1.58 1.07 -6.32
N LYS A 157 1.29 2.33 -5.99
CA LYS A 157 0.40 2.67 -4.87
C LYS A 157 -1.03 2.19 -5.09
N LEU A 158 -1.49 2.21 -6.34
CA LEU A 158 -2.81 1.69 -6.71
C LEU A 158 -2.86 0.16 -6.65
N ALA A 159 -1.80 -0.52 -7.11
CA ALA A 159 -1.67 -1.97 -6.99
C ALA A 159 -1.61 -2.41 -5.50
N LYS A 160 -0.87 -1.68 -4.65
CA LYS A 160 -0.82 -1.90 -3.20
C LYS A 160 -2.21 -1.74 -2.56
N ALA A 161 -2.95 -0.69 -2.94
CA ALA A 161 -4.31 -0.48 -2.44
C ALA A 161 -5.26 -1.62 -2.85
N LEU A 162 -5.17 -2.11 -4.10
CA LEU A 162 -5.95 -3.27 -4.56
C LEU A 162 -5.59 -4.56 -3.81
N GLU A 163 -4.30 -4.80 -3.52
CA GLU A 163 -3.88 -5.89 -2.66
C GLU A 163 -4.55 -5.79 -1.28
N TYR A 164 -4.52 -4.63 -0.65
CA TYR A 164 -5.10 -4.44 0.68
C TYR A 164 -6.63 -4.57 0.68
N VAL A 165 -7.31 -4.13 -0.38
CA VAL A 165 -8.74 -4.44 -0.58
C VAL A 165 -8.97 -5.96 -0.63
N ALA A 166 -8.14 -6.70 -1.39
CA ALA A 166 -8.26 -8.16 -1.47
C ALA A 166 -7.95 -8.85 -0.13
N LEU A 167 -6.98 -8.34 0.64
CA LEU A 167 -6.65 -8.85 1.97
C LEU A 167 -7.75 -8.58 2.99
N GLY A 168 -8.51 -7.50 2.83
CA GLY A 168 -9.66 -7.15 3.68
C GLY A 168 -10.91 -7.95 3.31
N ASP A 169 -11.27 -7.97 2.04
CA ASP A 169 -12.47 -8.66 1.52
C ASP A 169 -12.23 -9.15 0.09
N GLN A 170 -12.01 -10.45 -0.07
CA GLN A 170 -11.74 -11.14 -1.33
C GLN A 170 -12.90 -11.01 -2.33
N ASP A 171 -14.14 -10.89 -1.84
CA ASP A 171 -15.34 -10.78 -2.67
C ASP A 171 -15.33 -9.53 -3.53
N ARG A 172 -14.68 -8.45 -3.07
CA ARG A 172 -14.58 -7.18 -3.78
C ARG A 172 -13.84 -7.27 -5.12
N LEU A 173 -12.89 -8.19 -5.23
CA LEU A 173 -12.06 -8.34 -6.44
C LEU A 173 -12.30 -9.64 -7.21
N ARG A 174 -13.17 -10.55 -6.76
CA ARG A 174 -13.39 -11.85 -7.41
C ARG A 174 -13.80 -11.78 -8.88
N HIS A 175 -14.49 -10.70 -9.28
CA HIS A 175 -14.94 -10.47 -10.66
C HIS A 175 -13.96 -9.64 -11.49
N HIS A 176 -12.80 -9.32 -10.93
CA HIS A 176 -11.80 -8.47 -11.56
C HIS A 176 -10.47 -9.20 -11.81
N VAL A 177 -10.42 -10.53 -11.59
CA VAL A 177 -9.23 -11.38 -11.71
C VAL A 177 -8.57 -11.23 -13.08
N SER A 178 -9.33 -11.32 -14.16
CA SER A 178 -8.81 -11.17 -15.53
C SER A 178 -8.23 -9.78 -15.81
N ASP A 179 -8.87 -8.74 -15.28
CA ASP A 179 -8.40 -7.36 -15.43
C ASP A 179 -7.10 -7.13 -14.65
N LEU A 180 -7.02 -7.54 -13.39
CA LEU A 180 -5.78 -7.47 -12.59
C LEU A 180 -4.65 -8.25 -13.27
N ALA A 181 -4.93 -9.44 -13.79
CA ALA A 181 -3.96 -10.27 -14.50
C ALA A 181 -3.41 -9.61 -15.76
N SER A 182 -4.17 -8.76 -16.44
CA SER A 182 -3.72 -8.02 -17.63
C SER A 182 -2.56 -7.06 -17.33
N HIS A 183 -2.42 -6.61 -16.08
CA HIS A 183 -1.36 -5.73 -15.59
C HIS A 183 -0.14 -6.45 -15.01
N LEU A 184 -0.11 -7.79 -15.03
CA LEU A 184 1.05 -8.57 -14.57
C LEU A 184 2.28 -8.44 -15.49
N THR A 185 2.16 -7.78 -16.62
CA THR A 185 3.27 -7.44 -17.53
C THR A 185 3.90 -6.08 -17.23
N ASP A 186 3.49 -5.40 -16.15
CA ASP A 186 4.03 -4.08 -15.79
C ASP A 186 5.56 -4.12 -15.60
N SER A 187 6.23 -3.05 -16.02
CA SER A 187 7.68 -2.91 -15.88
C SER A 187 8.13 -2.78 -14.43
N ASN A 188 7.26 -2.25 -13.54
CA ASN A 188 7.56 -2.11 -12.12
C ASN A 188 7.32 -3.46 -11.40
N GLU A 189 8.35 -3.96 -10.73
CA GLU A 189 8.33 -5.21 -9.98
C GLU A 189 7.26 -5.20 -8.87
N LEU A 190 7.16 -4.10 -8.11
CA LEU A 190 6.18 -3.97 -7.03
C LEU A 190 4.74 -3.99 -7.55
N VAL A 191 4.46 -3.43 -8.72
CA VAL A 191 3.13 -3.55 -9.35
C VAL A 191 2.81 -5.02 -9.59
N ARG A 192 3.74 -5.77 -10.19
CA ARG A 192 3.55 -7.22 -10.45
C ARG A 192 3.39 -8.00 -9.16
N TYR A 193 4.21 -7.72 -8.15
CA TYR A 193 4.15 -8.37 -6.84
C TYR A 193 2.81 -8.14 -6.13
N HIS A 194 2.37 -6.87 -6.01
CA HIS A 194 1.11 -6.52 -5.38
C HIS A 194 -0.09 -7.16 -6.08
N LEU A 195 -0.11 -7.13 -7.42
CA LEU A 195 -1.21 -7.73 -8.17
C LEU A 195 -1.21 -9.26 -8.09
N CYS A 196 -0.04 -9.92 -8.11
CA CYS A 196 0.03 -11.36 -7.85
C CYS A 196 -0.47 -11.69 -6.43
N THR A 197 -0.10 -10.89 -5.41
CA THR A 197 -0.58 -11.09 -4.04
C THR A 197 -2.09 -10.87 -3.92
N ALA A 198 -2.66 -9.86 -4.61
CA ALA A 198 -4.10 -9.67 -4.68
C ALA A 198 -4.82 -10.88 -5.30
N LEU A 199 -4.26 -11.46 -6.37
CA LEU A 199 -4.80 -12.69 -6.98
C LEU A 199 -4.72 -13.89 -6.04
N VAL A 200 -3.60 -14.07 -5.30
CA VAL A 200 -3.51 -15.08 -4.25
C VAL A 200 -4.58 -14.87 -3.19
N ALA A 201 -4.75 -13.63 -2.71
CA ALA A 201 -5.78 -13.32 -1.71
C ALA A 201 -7.18 -13.68 -2.19
N VAL A 202 -7.54 -13.33 -3.43
CA VAL A 202 -8.81 -13.75 -4.04
C VAL A 202 -8.91 -15.27 -4.12
N GLY A 203 -7.84 -15.94 -4.54
CA GLY A 203 -7.75 -17.39 -4.66
C GLY A 203 -7.93 -18.14 -3.33
N CYS A 204 -7.58 -17.54 -2.20
CA CYS A 204 -7.81 -18.14 -0.87
C CYS A 204 -9.31 -18.41 -0.61
N ALA A 205 -10.20 -17.60 -1.15
CA ALA A 205 -11.65 -17.74 -0.97
C ALA A 205 -12.35 -18.27 -2.24
N TYR A 206 -11.85 -17.93 -3.42
CA TYR A 206 -12.44 -18.20 -4.73
C TYR A 206 -11.43 -18.77 -5.70
N PRO A 207 -10.81 -19.95 -5.43
CA PRO A 207 -9.72 -20.48 -6.25
C PRO A 207 -10.10 -20.67 -7.72
N ASP A 208 -11.34 -21.08 -8.01
CA ASP A 208 -11.80 -21.34 -9.38
C ASP A 208 -11.77 -20.10 -10.28
N THR A 209 -11.88 -18.90 -9.69
CA THR A 209 -11.81 -17.63 -10.45
C THR A 209 -10.41 -17.38 -11.04
N LEU A 210 -9.36 -17.98 -10.47
CA LEU A 210 -8.00 -17.87 -10.96
C LEU A 210 -7.80 -18.53 -12.34
N SER A 211 -8.75 -19.38 -12.78
CA SER A 211 -8.72 -19.98 -14.13
C SER A 211 -8.66 -18.92 -15.24
N GLU A 212 -9.25 -17.72 -15.00
CA GLU A 212 -9.23 -16.60 -15.93
C GLU A 212 -7.85 -15.93 -16.04
N SER A 213 -6.96 -16.14 -15.07
CA SER A 213 -5.61 -15.55 -15.01
C SER A 213 -4.48 -16.56 -15.24
N THR A 214 -4.80 -17.84 -15.48
CA THR A 214 -3.81 -18.94 -15.57
C THR A 214 -2.66 -18.63 -16.53
N ALA A 215 -2.95 -18.14 -17.74
CA ALA A 215 -1.92 -17.83 -18.72
C ALA A 215 -0.98 -16.71 -18.22
N ALA A 216 -1.51 -15.63 -17.69
CA ALA A 216 -0.72 -14.52 -17.17
C ALA A 216 0.12 -14.92 -15.94
N LEU A 217 -0.41 -15.79 -15.06
CA LEU A 217 0.33 -16.34 -13.93
C LEU A 217 1.44 -17.29 -14.39
N CYS A 218 1.19 -18.13 -15.39
CA CYS A 218 2.24 -19.00 -15.98
C CYS A 218 3.38 -18.17 -16.57
N ASP A 219 3.10 -17.06 -17.24
CA ASP A 219 4.14 -16.14 -17.77
C ASP A 219 5.02 -15.56 -16.63
N ARG A 220 4.50 -15.46 -15.40
CA ARG A 220 5.25 -14.95 -14.23
C ARG A 220 6.13 -16.01 -13.57
N LEU A 221 6.06 -17.27 -13.95
CA LEU A 221 6.97 -18.30 -13.42
C LEU A 221 8.43 -18.11 -13.87
N ASP A 222 8.64 -17.34 -14.95
CA ASP A 222 9.96 -16.93 -15.46
C ASP A 222 10.32 -15.46 -15.10
N ASP A 223 9.53 -14.80 -14.24
CA ASP A 223 9.79 -13.42 -13.83
C ASP A 223 11.20 -13.25 -13.23
N GLU A 224 11.80 -12.09 -13.38
CA GLU A 224 13.11 -11.78 -12.80
C GLU A 224 13.08 -11.85 -11.27
N SER A 225 11.98 -11.36 -10.68
CA SER A 225 11.75 -11.37 -9.24
C SER A 225 11.36 -12.75 -8.71
N PRO A 226 12.10 -13.32 -7.75
CA PRO A 226 11.71 -14.55 -7.08
C PRO A 226 10.42 -14.40 -6.26
N TYR A 227 10.12 -13.19 -5.77
CA TYR A 227 8.89 -12.92 -5.03
C TYR A 227 7.66 -12.92 -5.94
N VAL A 228 7.77 -12.35 -7.15
CA VAL A 228 6.70 -12.41 -8.16
C VAL A 228 6.48 -13.86 -8.59
N ARG A 229 7.58 -14.62 -8.87
CA ARG A 229 7.46 -16.05 -9.20
C ARG A 229 6.76 -16.82 -8.08
N GLY A 230 7.16 -16.61 -6.83
CA GLY A 230 6.58 -17.28 -5.68
C GLY A 230 5.09 -17.01 -5.52
N ARG A 231 4.64 -15.77 -5.69
CA ARG A 231 3.20 -15.42 -5.65
C ARG A 231 2.44 -16.05 -6.82
N ALA A 232 3.03 -16.09 -8.02
CA ALA A 232 2.41 -16.74 -9.17
C ALA A 232 2.24 -18.25 -8.94
N VAL A 233 3.27 -18.93 -8.40
CA VAL A 233 3.21 -20.34 -8.00
C VAL A 233 2.14 -20.58 -6.94
N GLU A 234 2.07 -19.71 -5.92
CA GLU A 234 1.07 -19.82 -4.85
C GLU A 234 -0.36 -19.72 -5.41
N ALA A 235 -0.63 -18.77 -6.32
CA ALA A 235 -1.92 -18.63 -7.00
C ALA A 235 -2.27 -19.87 -7.84
N LEU A 236 -1.33 -20.38 -8.63
CA LEU A 236 -1.52 -21.60 -9.42
C LEU A 236 -1.73 -22.82 -8.53
N GLY A 237 -1.03 -22.89 -7.39
CA GLY A 237 -1.20 -23.96 -6.39
C GLY A 237 -2.59 -23.97 -5.77
N LEU A 238 -3.16 -22.80 -5.45
CA LEU A 238 -4.54 -22.67 -4.99
C LEU A 238 -5.53 -23.18 -6.05
N LEU A 239 -5.34 -22.81 -7.31
CA LEU A 239 -6.19 -23.28 -8.41
C LEU A 239 -6.06 -24.80 -8.60
N ALA A 240 -4.85 -25.35 -8.63
CA ALA A 240 -4.61 -26.78 -8.81
C ALA A 240 -5.21 -27.64 -7.68
N ARG A 241 -5.28 -27.13 -6.46
CA ARG A 241 -5.96 -27.78 -5.32
C ARG A 241 -7.49 -27.79 -5.45
N SER A 242 -8.06 -26.84 -6.17
CA SER A 242 -9.49 -26.80 -6.47
C SER A 242 -9.82 -27.57 -7.75
N ASP A 243 -8.94 -27.54 -8.75
CA ASP A 243 -9.10 -28.24 -10.03
C ASP A 243 -7.81 -29.06 -10.34
N SER A 244 -7.89 -30.37 -10.15
CA SER A 244 -6.76 -31.30 -10.34
C SER A 244 -6.28 -31.44 -11.79
N ASP A 245 -7.00 -30.87 -12.75
CA ASP A 245 -6.58 -30.90 -14.17
C ASP A 245 -5.58 -29.76 -14.50
N VAL A 246 -5.34 -28.83 -13.58
CA VAL A 246 -4.37 -27.75 -13.75
C VAL A 246 -2.98 -28.24 -13.42
N ALA A 247 -2.12 -28.31 -14.46
CA ALA A 247 -0.70 -28.62 -14.28
C ALA A 247 0.11 -27.34 -14.07
N ILE A 248 1.00 -27.34 -13.08
CA ILE A 248 1.94 -26.23 -12.83
C ILE A 248 3.21 -26.48 -13.65
N PRO A 249 3.59 -25.54 -14.54
CA PRO A 249 4.84 -25.66 -15.31
C PRO A 249 6.08 -25.57 -14.41
N ASP A 250 7.25 -25.96 -14.96
CA ASP A 250 8.53 -25.76 -14.29
C ASP A 250 8.76 -24.29 -13.93
N VAL A 251 9.30 -24.06 -12.74
CA VAL A 251 9.54 -22.72 -12.19
C VAL A 251 11.03 -22.42 -12.26
N ARG A 252 11.38 -21.23 -12.73
CA ARG A 252 12.77 -20.77 -12.74
C ARG A 252 13.33 -20.70 -11.31
N SER A 253 14.43 -21.40 -11.06
CA SER A 253 15.11 -21.38 -9.76
C SER A 253 15.57 -19.98 -9.34
N ALA A 254 15.62 -19.70 -8.04
CA ALA A 254 16.27 -18.53 -7.47
C ALA A 254 17.72 -18.82 -7.06
N ALA A 255 18.51 -17.78 -6.78
CA ALA A 255 19.80 -17.91 -6.13
C ALA A 255 19.64 -18.32 -4.65
N ASP A 256 20.72 -18.75 -3.99
CA ASP A 256 20.70 -19.14 -2.57
C ASP A 256 20.65 -17.92 -1.66
N ASP A 257 19.44 -17.42 -1.41
CA ASP A 257 19.12 -16.31 -0.50
C ASP A 257 17.71 -16.51 0.11
N ASP A 258 17.24 -15.57 0.92
CA ASP A 258 15.91 -15.62 1.56
C ASP A 258 14.76 -15.67 0.53
N ALA A 259 14.96 -15.01 -0.60
CA ALA A 259 14.03 -15.07 -1.72
C ALA A 259 13.96 -16.47 -2.35
N ALA A 260 15.07 -17.26 -2.31
CA ALA A 260 15.07 -18.65 -2.75
C ALA A 260 14.23 -19.53 -1.82
N ALA A 261 14.34 -19.34 -0.52
CA ALA A 261 13.52 -20.05 0.46
C ALA A 261 12.02 -19.73 0.27
N PHE A 262 11.69 -18.44 0.08
CA PHE A 262 10.34 -18.01 -0.21
C PHE A 262 9.73 -18.71 -1.43
N LEU A 263 10.49 -18.81 -2.53
CA LEU A 263 10.06 -19.47 -3.75
C LEU A 263 9.94 -20.98 -3.56
N ALA A 264 10.96 -21.62 -2.94
CA ALA A 264 11.00 -23.07 -2.74
C ALA A 264 9.80 -23.58 -1.92
N ASP A 265 9.42 -22.86 -0.86
CA ASP A 265 8.26 -23.23 -0.03
C ASP A 265 6.95 -23.21 -0.85
N ARG A 266 6.81 -22.26 -1.77
CA ARG A 266 5.61 -22.15 -2.61
C ARG A 266 5.59 -23.21 -3.72
N VAL A 267 6.75 -23.58 -4.25
CA VAL A 267 6.85 -24.71 -5.18
C VAL A 267 6.44 -26.01 -4.48
N ARG A 268 6.97 -26.28 -3.27
CA ARG A 268 6.56 -27.47 -2.48
C ARG A 268 5.06 -27.46 -2.19
N TYR A 269 4.51 -26.29 -1.78
CA TYR A 269 3.07 -26.13 -1.57
C TYR A 269 2.26 -26.48 -2.82
N ALA A 270 2.69 -26.03 -4.01
CA ALA A 270 1.96 -26.18 -5.25
C ALA A 270 2.08 -27.60 -5.85
N THR A 271 3.18 -28.34 -5.57
CA THR A 271 3.43 -29.70 -6.09
C THR A 271 2.99 -30.82 -5.15
N ASP A 272 2.38 -30.48 -3.98
CA ASP A 272 2.03 -31.46 -2.93
C ASP A 272 3.23 -32.35 -2.50
N GLU A 273 4.45 -31.88 -2.63
CA GLU A 273 5.64 -32.53 -2.10
C GLU A 273 5.69 -32.35 -0.59
N ASP A 274 4.78 -33.02 0.13
CA ASP A 274 4.71 -33.00 1.59
C ASP A 274 5.63 -34.05 2.16
N ASP A 275 6.72 -33.65 2.81
CA ASP A 275 7.66 -34.54 3.51
C ASP A 275 7.10 -35.12 4.83
N GLY A 276 5.80 -34.95 5.11
CA GLY A 276 5.13 -35.57 6.26
C GLY A 276 4.37 -34.60 7.17
N PRO A 277 3.52 -35.10 8.07
CA PRO A 277 2.69 -34.26 8.93
C PRO A 277 3.54 -33.47 9.91
N GLY A 278 3.56 -32.13 9.75
CA GLY A 278 4.17 -31.24 10.71
C GLY A 278 4.96 -30.03 10.17
N ASP A 279 5.04 -29.80 8.86
CA ASP A 279 5.60 -28.54 8.33
C ASP A 279 4.58 -27.41 8.45
N THR A 280 4.57 -26.78 9.65
CA THR A 280 3.67 -25.66 9.97
C THR A 280 3.88 -24.43 9.08
N ALA A 281 4.99 -24.33 8.36
CA ALA A 281 5.26 -23.25 7.43
C ALA A 281 4.46 -23.44 6.13
N LEU A 282 4.39 -24.65 5.60
CA LEU A 282 3.60 -24.97 4.40
C LEU A 282 2.10 -24.87 4.64
N GLU A 283 1.62 -25.23 5.84
CA GLU A 283 0.21 -25.14 6.22
C GLU A 283 -0.34 -23.70 6.20
N LYS A 284 0.53 -22.69 6.28
CA LYS A 284 0.15 -21.28 6.26
C LYS A 284 0.10 -20.68 4.86
N ILE A 285 0.77 -21.27 3.88
CA ILE A 285 0.78 -20.78 2.49
C ILE A 285 -0.64 -20.87 1.93
N GLY A 286 -1.05 -19.88 1.13
CA GLY A 286 -2.42 -19.79 0.60
C GLY A 286 -3.45 -19.39 1.64
N THR A 287 -3.05 -18.64 2.68
CA THR A 287 -3.97 -18.12 3.71
C THR A 287 -3.84 -16.60 3.89
N ILE A 288 -4.95 -15.93 4.12
CA ILE A 288 -4.96 -14.47 4.34
C ILE A 288 -4.06 -14.04 5.51
N PRO A 289 -4.05 -14.72 6.68
CA PRO A 289 -3.14 -14.32 7.76
C PRO A 289 -1.66 -14.32 7.34
N ALA A 290 -1.21 -15.35 6.61
CA ALA A 290 0.19 -15.44 6.18
C ALA A 290 0.55 -14.39 5.10
N LEU A 291 -0.42 -13.99 4.26
CA LEU A 291 -0.23 -12.88 3.33
C LEU A 291 -0.05 -11.57 4.09
N ARG A 292 -0.93 -11.28 5.05
CA ARG A 292 -0.86 -10.07 5.88
C ARG A 292 0.44 -9.96 6.69
N ASP A 293 0.90 -11.07 7.24
CA ASP A 293 2.09 -11.10 8.10
C ASP A 293 3.39 -10.81 7.34
N ARG A 294 3.47 -11.11 6.02
CA ARG A 294 4.73 -11.05 5.28
C ARG A 294 4.78 -10.04 4.14
N THR A 295 3.65 -9.46 3.74
CA THR A 295 3.61 -8.56 2.58
C THR A 295 4.54 -7.35 2.76
N ASP A 296 4.47 -6.67 3.90
CA ASP A 296 5.24 -5.45 4.13
C ASP A 296 6.75 -5.76 4.20
N GLU A 297 7.16 -6.86 4.86
CA GLU A 297 8.55 -7.34 4.91
C GLU A 297 9.11 -7.60 3.49
N ILE A 298 8.35 -8.28 2.64
CA ILE A 298 8.77 -8.57 1.27
C ILE A 298 8.85 -7.29 0.41
N VAL A 299 7.94 -6.35 0.61
CA VAL A 299 8.00 -5.05 -0.07
C VAL A 299 9.28 -4.30 0.31
N ASP A 300 9.68 -4.34 1.58
CA ASP A 300 10.93 -3.75 2.05
C ASP A 300 12.15 -4.44 1.43
N GLU A 301 12.15 -5.78 1.35
CA GLU A 301 13.23 -6.56 0.69
C GLU A 301 13.34 -6.24 -0.82
N ILE A 302 12.22 -6.07 -1.53
CA ILE A 302 12.21 -5.67 -2.94
C ILE A 302 12.71 -4.22 -3.11
N THR A 303 12.32 -3.33 -2.19
CA THR A 303 12.57 -1.88 -2.32
C THR A 303 14.00 -1.50 -1.96
N ALA A 304 14.61 -2.16 -1.00
CA ALA A 304 15.93 -1.82 -0.48
C ALA A 304 16.78 -3.07 -0.14
N PRO A 305 17.04 -3.96 -1.12
CA PRO A 305 17.74 -5.23 -0.88
C PRO A 305 19.13 -5.04 -0.28
N ASP A 306 19.84 -3.93 -0.61
CA ASP A 306 21.19 -3.62 -0.14
C ASP A 306 21.24 -2.41 0.82
N GLY A 307 20.11 -1.82 1.19
CA GLY A 307 20.04 -0.65 2.07
C GLY A 307 20.48 0.67 1.43
N ASP A 308 20.91 0.68 0.16
CA ASP A 308 21.38 1.86 -0.58
C ASP A 308 20.30 2.56 -1.40
N GLU A 309 19.08 2.06 -1.33
CA GLU A 309 17.91 2.61 -2.03
C GLU A 309 16.95 3.33 -1.08
N CYS A 310 16.14 4.20 -1.66
CA CYS A 310 15.11 4.88 -0.89
C CYS A 310 14.04 3.87 -0.45
N PRO A 311 13.80 3.67 0.86
CA PRO A 311 12.82 2.70 1.35
C PRO A 311 11.38 3.02 0.96
N TYR A 312 11.13 4.19 0.35
CA TYR A 312 9.78 4.63 -0.02
C TYR A 312 9.49 4.59 -1.52
N CYS A 313 10.52 4.56 -2.38
CA CYS A 313 10.31 4.60 -3.83
C CYS A 313 11.39 3.85 -4.64
N GLY A 314 12.30 3.13 -3.99
CA GLY A 314 13.34 2.34 -4.67
C GLY A 314 14.38 3.16 -5.45
N LEU A 315 14.41 4.52 -5.31
CA LEU A 315 15.43 5.31 -5.98
C LEU A 315 16.79 4.99 -5.39
N SER A 316 17.73 4.55 -6.22
CA SER A 316 19.12 4.36 -5.82
C SER A 316 19.71 5.69 -5.31
N LEU A 317 20.18 5.70 -4.08
CA LEU A 317 20.70 6.87 -3.38
C LEU A 317 22.20 6.64 -3.13
N PRO A 318 23.08 7.43 -3.78
CA PRO A 318 24.52 7.30 -3.58
C PRO A 318 24.93 7.61 -2.13
N GLU A 319 25.92 6.93 -1.62
CA GLU A 319 26.60 7.33 -0.38
C GLU A 319 27.73 8.36 -0.65
N PRO A 320 27.77 9.48 0.08
CA PRO A 320 26.76 10.07 0.95
C PRO A 320 25.66 10.77 0.15
N GLY A 321 24.39 10.45 0.42
CA GLY A 321 23.23 11.06 -0.24
C GLY A 321 22.51 12.10 0.62
N PRO A 322 21.56 12.85 0.06
CA PRO A 322 20.74 13.78 0.83
C PRO A 322 19.90 13.01 1.86
N PRO A 323 19.61 13.61 3.02
CA PRO A 323 18.81 12.95 4.07
C PRO A 323 17.33 12.74 3.70
N ILE A 324 16.94 13.26 2.56
CA ILE A 324 15.57 13.16 2.03
C ILE A 324 15.69 12.73 0.58
N CYS A 325 14.92 11.71 0.21
CA CYS A 325 14.86 11.25 -1.18
C CYS A 325 14.41 12.38 -2.11
N PRO A 326 15.18 12.70 -3.18
CA PRO A 326 14.82 13.77 -4.11
C PRO A 326 13.56 13.46 -4.93
N GLN A 327 13.20 12.18 -5.07
CA GLN A 327 12.06 11.73 -5.86
C GLN A 327 10.77 11.73 -5.04
N CYS A 328 10.72 11.01 -3.92
CA CYS A 328 9.48 10.87 -3.15
C CYS A 328 9.40 11.79 -1.92
N GLY A 329 10.52 12.40 -1.50
CA GLY A 329 10.61 13.23 -0.29
C GLY A 329 10.55 12.44 1.01
N GLY A 330 10.68 11.11 0.96
CA GLY A 330 10.80 10.26 2.15
C GLY A 330 12.16 10.45 2.86
N PRO A 331 12.25 10.23 4.17
CA PRO A 331 13.53 10.20 4.88
C PRO A 331 14.37 9.00 4.41
N ARG A 332 15.70 9.11 4.54
CA ARG A 332 16.64 8.05 4.22
C ARG A 332 17.02 7.29 5.49
#